data_a4158fcfbc7e2b7f1730514cca85d826
#
_entry.id   a4158fcfbc7e2b7f1730514cca85d826
#
_cell.length_a   1.000
_cell.length_b   1.000
_cell.length_c   1.000
_cell.angle_alpha   90.00
_cell.angle_beta   90.00
_cell.angle_gamma   90.00
#
_symmetry.space_group_name_H-M   'P 1'
#
loop_
_entity.id
_entity.type
_entity.pdbx_description
1 polymer ?
#
loop_
_entity_poly.entity_id
_entity_poly.type
_entity_poly.pdbx_seq_one_letter_code
_entity_poly.pdbx_strand_id
1 'polypeptide(L)'
;LAKHNAIIKKIPSKIWYGVIARIFMRNAKVVARSVEARNFVKKYCVNTDVNVIDHGVNLDKFKAYTEKDNGFVVCSQLIERKKIDGILEKFAKYLDQYNSTCRLYIIGEGELKEKLQRMAQTLGIAPNVIFTGKMTHDELLPILSKSKALLVNTVKDNNMISIVEAIAVGTPIVTTDVPLNSTYIKEYQLGVAKKQWDESDLNDVVSNSEMYIENCMKYRYKLSTKQRVEQFLEVKK
;
A
#
# COMPACT_ATOMS: atom_id res chain seq x y z
N LEU A 1 11.69 -9.77 -30.33
CA LEU A 1 10.81 -9.31 -29.21
C LEU A 1 10.09 -7.99 -29.54
N ALA A 2 10.81 -6.97 -30.08
CA ALA A 2 10.19 -5.66 -30.40
C ALA A 2 9.12 -5.72 -31.51
N LYS A 3 9.24 -6.59 -32.53
CA LYS A 3 8.24 -6.75 -33.59
C LYS A 3 6.96 -7.49 -33.11
N HIS A 4 7.08 -8.41 -32.15
CA HIS A 4 5.92 -9.13 -31.59
C HIS A 4 5.01 -8.19 -30.77
N ASN A 5 5.62 -7.27 -30.00
CA ASN A 5 4.86 -6.27 -29.24
C ASN A 5 4.08 -5.27 -30.11
N ALA A 6 4.53 -5.01 -31.34
CA ALA A 6 3.85 -4.10 -32.25
C ALA A 6 2.57 -4.69 -32.87
N ILE A 7 2.50 -6.03 -33.03
CA ILE A 7 1.30 -6.71 -33.55
C ILE A 7 0.22 -6.77 -32.46
N ILE A 8 0.58 -7.05 -31.22
CA ILE A 8 -0.36 -7.11 -30.07
C ILE A 8 -1.02 -5.74 -29.82
N LYS A 9 -0.29 -4.64 -29.99
CA LYS A 9 -0.86 -3.28 -29.85
C LYS A 9 -1.90 -2.91 -30.92
N LYS A 10 -1.97 -3.62 -32.03
CA LYS A 10 -2.93 -3.39 -33.12
C LYS A 10 -4.23 -4.17 -33.00
N ILE A 11 -4.31 -5.14 -32.08
CA ILE A 11 -5.55 -5.92 -31.87
C ILE A 11 -6.46 -5.09 -30.92
N PRO A 12 -7.68 -4.74 -31.35
CA PRO A 12 -8.65 -4.07 -30.48
C PRO A 12 -8.83 -4.86 -29.18
N SER A 13 -8.84 -4.18 -28.05
CA SER A 13 -8.93 -4.83 -26.72
C SER A 13 -10.16 -5.74 -26.60
N LYS A 14 -11.27 -5.41 -27.25
CA LYS A 14 -12.48 -6.23 -27.33
C LYS A 14 -12.25 -7.59 -27.99
N ILE A 15 -11.45 -7.65 -29.06
CA ILE A 15 -11.10 -8.91 -29.74
C ILE A 15 -10.13 -9.71 -28.89
N TRP A 16 -9.11 -9.05 -28.33
CA TRP A 16 -8.13 -9.71 -27.47
C TRP A 16 -8.82 -10.39 -26.27
N TYR A 17 -9.56 -9.63 -25.47
CA TYR A 17 -10.23 -10.18 -24.29
C TYR A 17 -11.46 -11.03 -24.62
N GLY A 18 -12.20 -10.69 -25.67
CA GLY A 18 -13.43 -11.37 -26.03
C GLY A 18 -13.22 -12.74 -26.69
N VAL A 19 -12.14 -12.94 -27.43
CA VAL A 19 -11.90 -14.16 -28.20
C VAL A 19 -10.57 -14.81 -27.84
N ILE A 20 -9.47 -14.10 -28.04
CA ILE A 20 -8.12 -14.67 -27.92
C ILE A 20 -7.84 -15.13 -26.47
N ALA A 21 -8.11 -14.26 -25.49
CA ALA A 21 -7.91 -14.60 -24.08
C ALA A 21 -8.75 -15.82 -23.65
N ARG A 22 -9.98 -15.96 -24.16
CA ARG A 22 -10.85 -17.14 -23.88
C ARG A 22 -10.24 -18.45 -24.37
N ILE A 23 -9.63 -18.44 -25.53
CA ILE A 23 -8.99 -19.64 -26.10
C ILE A 23 -7.80 -20.04 -25.24
N PHE A 24 -6.90 -19.07 -24.92
CA PHE A 24 -5.70 -19.35 -24.15
C PHE A 24 -5.97 -19.69 -22.68
N MET A 25 -7.01 -19.11 -22.07
CA MET A 25 -7.33 -19.32 -20.66
C MET A 25 -8.30 -20.47 -20.39
N ARG A 26 -8.83 -21.14 -21.44
CA ARG A 26 -9.86 -22.19 -21.30
C ARG A 26 -9.46 -23.33 -20.37
N ASN A 27 -8.18 -23.73 -20.41
CA ASN A 27 -7.64 -24.82 -19.58
C ASN A 27 -6.51 -24.35 -18.66
N ALA A 28 -6.38 -23.04 -18.46
CA ALA A 28 -5.33 -22.48 -17.61
C ALA A 28 -5.83 -22.31 -16.18
N LYS A 29 -5.01 -22.69 -15.21
CA LYS A 29 -5.18 -22.28 -13.82
C LYS A 29 -4.63 -20.86 -13.68
N VAL A 30 -5.50 -19.90 -13.44
CA VAL A 30 -5.16 -18.48 -13.44
C VAL A 30 -5.04 -17.99 -11.99
N VAL A 31 -3.98 -17.26 -11.72
CA VAL A 31 -3.79 -16.57 -10.45
C VAL A 31 -3.89 -15.07 -10.69
N ALA A 32 -4.84 -14.43 -10.02
CA ALA A 32 -5.02 -12.99 -9.99
C ALA A 32 -4.42 -12.40 -8.71
N ARG A 33 -3.88 -11.21 -8.79
CA ARG A 33 -3.30 -10.52 -7.63
C ARG A 33 -4.30 -9.75 -6.78
N SER A 34 -5.56 -9.70 -7.24
CA SER A 34 -6.65 -9.06 -6.50
C SER A 34 -8.00 -9.62 -6.94
N VAL A 35 -9.02 -9.35 -6.14
CA VAL A 35 -10.41 -9.71 -6.45
C VAL A 35 -10.89 -9.01 -7.73
N GLU A 36 -10.51 -7.74 -7.95
CA GLU A 36 -10.86 -6.98 -9.15
C GLU A 36 -10.19 -7.59 -10.38
N ALA A 37 -8.92 -7.96 -10.30
CA ALA A 37 -8.22 -8.65 -11.38
C ALA A 37 -8.92 -9.99 -11.72
N ARG A 38 -9.33 -10.76 -10.70
CA ARG A 38 -10.15 -11.96 -10.87
C ARG A 38 -11.47 -11.64 -11.56
N ASN A 39 -12.20 -10.62 -11.09
CA ASN A 39 -13.49 -10.24 -11.65
C ASN A 39 -13.34 -9.74 -13.09
N PHE A 40 -12.26 -9.02 -13.40
CA PHE A 40 -11.93 -8.62 -14.77
C PHE A 40 -11.70 -9.85 -15.66
N VAL A 41 -10.93 -10.85 -15.23
CA VAL A 41 -10.71 -12.08 -16.00
C VAL A 41 -12.04 -12.82 -16.18
N LYS A 42 -12.82 -13.00 -15.12
CA LYS A 42 -14.11 -13.71 -15.17
C LYS A 42 -15.16 -13.01 -16.06
N LYS A 43 -15.08 -11.69 -16.22
CA LYS A 43 -15.96 -10.96 -17.16
C LYS A 43 -15.81 -11.45 -18.61
N TYR A 44 -14.61 -11.86 -19.00
CA TYR A 44 -14.31 -12.30 -20.36
C TYR A 44 -14.15 -13.83 -20.48
N CYS A 45 -13.76 -14.49 -19.41
CA CYS A 45 -13.44 -15.92 -19.36
C CYS A 45 -14.21 -16.57 -18.19
N VAL A 46 -15.55 -16.70 -18.35
CA VAL A 46 -16.49 -17.13 -17.29
C VAL A 46 -16.12 -18.47 -16.67
N ASN A 47 -15.69 -19.44 -17.48
CA ASN A 47 -15.39 -20.81 -17.07
C ASN A 47 -13.94 -21.01 -16.60
N THR A 48 -13.14 -19.94 -16.54
CA THR A 48 -11.75 -20.04 -16.08
C THR A 48 -11.72 -20.05 -14.54
N ASP A 49 -11.04 -21.03 -13.96
CA ASP A 49 -10.76 -21.01 -12.53
C ASP A 49 -9.71 -19.94 -12.23
N VAL A 50 -10.05 -18.99 -11.35
CA VAL A 50 -9.19 -17.85 -11.02
C VAL A 50 -9.04 -17.73 -9.51
N ASN A 51 -7.89 -18.12 -9.02
CA ASN A 51 -7.51 -17.97 -7.62
C ASN A 51 -6.93 -16.58 -7.37
N VAL A 52 -7.16 -16.03 -6.18
CA VAL A 52 -6.58 -14.73 -5.78
C VAL A 52 -5.44 -14.99 -4.81
N ILE A 53 -4.21 -14.64 -5.23
CA ILE A 53 -3.01 -14.73 -4.39
C ILE A 53 -2.31 -13.36 -4.45
N ASP A 54 -2.35 -12.63 -3.35
CA ASP A 54 -1.78 -11.30 -3.22
C ASP A 54 -0.25 -11.33 -3.07
N HIS A 55 0.36 -10.14 -2.97
CA HIS A 55 1.78 -9.96 -2.73
C HIS A 55 2.21 -10.61 -1.41
N GLY A 56 3.35 -11.27 -1.42
CA GLY A 56 4.04 -11.76 -0.23
C GLY A 56 5.32 -11.00 0.03
N VAL A 57 5.75 -10.96 1.29
CA VAL A 57 7.04 -10.41 1.71
C VAL A 57 7.90 -11.48 2.38
N ASN A 58 9.21 -11.37 2.22
CA ASN A 58 10.14 -12.24 2.93
C ASN A 58 10.32 -11.74 4.37
N LEU A 59 9.63 -12.37 5.32
CA LEU A 59 9.64 -11.96 6.74
C LEU A 59 11.03 -12.03 7.40
N ASP A 60 11.99 -12.78 6.85
CA ASP A 60 13.35 -12.82 7.38
C ASP A 60 14.08 -11.49 7.17
N LYS A 61 13.72 -10.77 6.09
CA LYS A 61 14.23 -9.43 5.78
C LYS A 61 13.45 -8.32 6.50
N PHE A 62 12.18 -8.54 6.78
CA PHE A 62 11.27 -7.57 7.40
C PHE A 62 11.20 -7.77 8.91
N LYS A 63 12.27 -7.38 9.61
CA LYS A 63 12.31 -7.40 11.08
C LYS A 63 11.29 -6.41 11.63
N ALA A 64 10.46 -6.90 12.54
CA ALA A 64 9.45 -6.06 13.18
C ALA A 64 9.99 -5.43 14.46
N TYR A 65 9.51 -4.22 14.75
CA TYR A 65 9.80 -3.50 15.97
C TYR A 65 8.47 -3.08 16.63
N THR A 66 8.42 -3.24 17.95
CA THR A 66 7.27 -2.82 18.77
C THR A 66 7.42 -1.39 19.27
N GLU A 67 8.65 -0.97 19.56
CA GLU A 67 8.94 0.41 19.94
C GLU A 67 8.91 1.32 18.71
N LYS A 68 8.16 2.41 18.81
CA LYS A 68 7.96 3.38 17.73
C LYS A 68 8.58 4.74 18.07
N ASP A 69 9.27 5.31 17.09
CA ASP A 69 9.78 6.68 17.15
C ASP A 69 8.63 7.70 17.05
N ASN A 70 8.93 8.97 17.33
CA ASN A 70 7.94 10.04 17.23
C ASN A 70 7.77 10.52 15.77
N GLY A 71 7.20 9.67 14.90
CA GLY A 71 7.01 10.03 13.49
C GLY A 71 6.05 9.12 12.73
N PHE A 72 5.47 9.69 11.67
CA PHE A 72 4.72 8.99 10.64
C PHE A 72 5.55 8.85 9.37
N VAL A 73 5.15 7.96 8.47
CA VAL A 73 5.83 7.75 7.20
C VAL A 73 4.86 7.69 6.03
N VAL A 74 5.26 8.24 4.90
CA VAL A 74 4.65 8.08 3.58
C VAL A 74 5.66 7.42 2.67
N CYS A 75 5.29 6.30 2.01
CA CYS A 75 6.12 5.59 1.04
C CYS A 75 5.37 5.51 -0.27
N SER A 76 5.63 6.45 -1.20
CA SER A 76 4.98 6.42 -2.51
C SER A 76 5.63 7.36 -3.52
N GLN A 77 5.25 7.23 -4.80
CA GLN A 77 5.55 8.24 -5.81
C GLN A 77 4.84 9.55 -5.46
N LEU A 78 5.52 10.68 -5.66
CA LEU A 78 4.98 12.02 -5.39
C LEU A 78 4.22 12.55 -6.62
N ILE A 79 3.03 11.98 -6.86
CA ILE A 79 2.15 12.25 -8.01
C ILE A 79 0.71 12.54 -7.55
N GLU A 80 -0.07 13.19 -8.40
CA GLU A 80 -1.40 13.73 -8.10
C GLU A 80 -2.35 12.71 -7.46
N ARG A 81 -2.42 11.47 -7.98
CA ARG A 81 -3.35 10.45 -7.47
C ARG A 81 -3.05 9.98 -6.04
N LYS A 82 -1.84 10.23 -5.52
CA LYS A 82 -1.43 9.84 -4.16
C LYS A 82 -1.88 10.83 -3.10
N LYS A 83 -2.30 12.02 -3.50
CA LYS A 83 -2.89 13.05 -2.61
C LYS A 83 -2.07 13.32 -1.34
N ILE A 84 -0.74 13.47 -1.52
CA ILE A 84 0.17 13.75 -0.40
C ILE A 84 -0.04 15.16 0.15
N ASP A 85 -0.53 16.08 -0.68
CA ASP A 85 -1.03 17.39 -0.27
C ASP A 85 -2.04 17.28 0.87
N GLY A 86 -3.05 16.45 0.72
CA GLY A 86 -4.03 16.20 1.80
C GLY A 86 -3.45 15.51 3.04
N ILE A 87 -2.33 14.78 2.93
CA ILE A 87 -1.61 14.26 4.10
C ILE A 87 -0.95 15.40 4.86
N LEU A 88 -0.29 16.35 4.15
CA LEU A 88 0.35 17.51 4.77
C LEU A 88 -0.66 18.38 5.53
N GLU A 89 -1.86 18.60 4.97
CA GLU A 89 -2.91 19.38 5.64
C GLU A 89 -3.37 18.72 6.95
N LYS A 90 -3.61 17.41 6.93
CA LYS A 90 -4.04 16.64 8.11
C LYS A 90 -2.92 16.55 9.14
N PHE A 91 -1.68 16.40 8.68
CA PHE A 91 -0.52 16.38 9.56
C PHE A 91 -0.29 17.73 10.24
N ALA A 92 -0.50 18.86 9.54
CA ALA A 92 -0.43 20.19 10.13
C ALA A 92 -1.42 20.35 11.28
N LYS A 93 -2.67 19.91 11.09
CA LYS A 93 -3.68 19.91 12.15
C LYS A 93 -3.32 18.98 13.32
N TYR A 94 -2.74 17.81 13.01
CA TYR A 94 -2.27 16.90 14.05
C TYR A 94 -1.16 17.52 14.91
N LEU A 95 -0.21 18.25 14.30
CA LEU A 95 0.83 18.96 15.05
C LEU A 95 0.25 20.03 15.97
N ASP A 96 -0.74 20.77 15.49
CA ASP A 96 -1.41 21.84 16.25
C ASP A 96 -2.19 21.28 17.44
N GLN A 97 -2.94 20.19 17.23
CA GLN A 97 -3.93 19.70 18.21
C GLN A 97 -3.36 18.67 19.19
N TYR A 98 -2.38 17.86 18.77
CA TYR A 98 -1.98 16.67 19.52
C TYR A 98 -0.48 16.60 19.86
N ASN A 99 0.42 16.82 18.89
CA ASN A 99 1.86 16.61 19.09
C ASN A 99 2.73 17.47 18.18
N SER A 100 3.11 18.65 18.63
CA SER A 100 3.91 19.63 17.87
C SER A 100 5.33 19.15 17.51
N THR A 101 5.86 18.11 18.17
CA THR A 101 7.21 17.57 17.93
C THR A 101 7.24 16.35 17.00
N CYS A 102 6.05 15.86 16.57
CA CYS A 102 5.95 14.72 15.68
C CYS A 102 6.61 15.02 14.33
N ARG A 103 7.17 14.00 13.67
CA ARG A 103 7.80 14.08 12.35
C ARG A 103 7.00 13.34 11.31
N LEU A 104 7.12 13.80 10.06
CA LEU A 104 6.57 13.10 8.89
C LEU A 104 7.69 12.83 7.89
N TYR A 105 8.00 11.57 7.67
CA TYR A 105 8.95 11.13 6.65
C TYR A 105 8.20 10.90 5.33
N ILE A 106 8.60 11.59 4.27
CA ILE A 106 8.06 11.42 2.92
C ILE A 106 9.14 10.78 2.06
N ILE A 107 8.97 9.47 1.82
CA ILE A 107 9.90 8.63 1.08
C ILE A 107 9.37 8.41 -0.33
N GLY A 108 10.11 8.87 -1.32
CA GLY A 108 9.78 8.74 -2.73
C GLY A 108 10.17 9.95 -3.55
N GLU A 109 9.97 9.82 -4.86
CA GLU A 109 10.22 10.86 -5.84
C GLU A 109 9.00 11.04 -6.75
N GLY A 110 8.91 12.19 -7.42
CA GLY A 110 7.86 12.48 -8.38
C GLY A 110 7.75 13.97 -8.68
N GLU A 111 6.94 14.29 -9.69
CA GLU A 111 6.76 15.63 -10.23
C GLU A 111 6.24 16.66 -9.22
N LEU A 112 5.58 16.20 -8.14
CA LEU A 112 5.01 17.11 -7.13
C LEU A 112 5.97 17.43 -5.97
N LYS A 113 7.22 16.92 -5.95
CA LYS A 113 8.14 17.09 -4.83
C LYS A 113 8.30 18.56 -4.40
N GLU A 114 8.67 19.44 -5.33
CA GLU A 114 8.87 20.85 -5.05
C GLU A 114 7.58 21.55 -4.59
N LYS A 115 6.44 21.21 -5.21
CA LYS A 115 5.13 21.75 -4.81
C LYS A 115 4.80 21.36 -3.36
N LEU A 116 5.03 20.11 -2.98
CA LEU A 116 4.79 19.60 -1.63
C LEU A 116 5.73 20.22 -0.60
N GLN A 117 6.99 20.48 -0.96
CA GLN A 117 7.95 21.19 -0.09
C GLN A 117 7.51 22.62 0.18
N ARG A 118 7.10 23.37 -0.87
CA ARG A 118 6.54 24.72 -0.71
C ARG A 118 5.27 24.72 0.13
N MET A 119 4.42 23.72 -0.05
CA MET A 119 3.20 23.56 0.77
C MET A 119 3.53 23.34 2.24
N ALA A 120 4.51 22.50 2.58
CA ALA A 120 4.95 22.30 3.94
C ALA A 120 5.48 23.61 4.58
N GLN A 121 6.16 24.48 3.81
CA GLN A 121 6.58 25.81 4.25
C GLN A 121 5.36 26.70 4.52
N THR A 122 4.41 26.77 3.58
CA THR A 122 3.18 27.59 3.72
C THR A 122 2.33 27.15 4.92
N LEU A 123 2.27 25.87 5.20
CA LEU A 123 1.58 25.31 6.39
C LEU A 123 2.37 25.50 7.72
N GLY A 124 3.59 26.01 7.67
CA GLY A 124 4.44 26.20 8.84
C GLY A 124 5.00 24.90 9.44
N ILE A 125 4.89 23.77 8.72
CA ILE A 125 5.30 22.44 9.21
C ILE A 125 6.62 21.94 8.61
N ALA A 126 7.31 22.76 7.81
CA ALA A 126 8.56 22.36 7.15
C ALA A 126 9.62 21.78 8.12
N PRO A 127 9.79 22.27 9.36
CA PRO A 127 10.73 21.67 10.30
C PRO A 127 10.37 20.23 10.74
N ASN A 128 9.10 19.85 10.61
CA ASN A 128 8.58 18.55 10.99
C ASN A 128 8.53 17.56 9.82
N VAL A 129 8.69 18.00 8.56
CA VAL A 129 8.54 17.19 7.35
C VAL A 129 9.90 16.92 6.71
N ILE A 130 10.24 15.65 6.55
CA ILE A 130 11.53 15.19 6.01
C ILE A 130 11.28 14.51 4.66
N PHE A 131 11.67 15.15 3.57
CA PHE A 131 11.66 14.58 2.22
C PHE A 131 12.99 13.86 1.96
N THR A 132 12.97 12.53 2.03
CA THR A 132 14.19 11.72 1.92
C THR A 132 14.59 11.44 0.46
N GLY A 133 13.67 11.60 -0.49
CA GLY A 133 13.85 11.09 -1.83
C GLY A 133 13.58 9.58 -1.93
N LYS A 134 14.02 8.96 -3.02
CA LYS A 134 13.93 7.50 -3.22
C LYS A 134 14.94 6.80 -2.33
N MET A 135 14.50 5.76 -1.64
CA MET A 135 15.34 4.91 -0.79
C MET A 135 15.37 3.48 -1.28
N THR A 136 16.44 2.77 -0.99
CA THR A 136 16.50 1.30 -1.07
C THR A 136 15.68 0.67 0.05
N HIS A 137 15.37 -0.63 -0.03
CA HIS A 137 14.66 -1.32 1.05
C HIS A 137 15.44 -1.31 2.36
N ASP A 138 16.77 -1.43 2.31
CA ASP A 138 17.62 -1.45 3.50
C ASP A 138 17.62 -0.10 4.25
N GLU A 139 17.49 1.01 3.52
CA GLU A 139 17.33 2.36 4.08
C GLU A 139 15.91 2.64 4.57
N LEU A 140 14.91 2.13 3.83
CA LEU A 140 13.49 2.34 4.13
C LEU A 140 13.04 1.58 5.38
N LEU A 141 13.44 0.32 5.52
CA LEU A 141 12.92 -0.57 6.56
C LEU A 141 13.13 -0.06 7.99
N PRO A 142 14.29 0.53 8.37
CA PRO A 142 14.47 1.12 9.69
C PRO A 142 13.48 2.26 9.99
N ILE A 143 13.21 3.13 9.02
CA ILE A 143 12.25 4.23 9.18
C ILE A 143 10.82 3.67 9.27
N LEU A 144 10.45 2.78 8.35
CA LEU A 144 9.13 2.19 8.29
C LEU A 144 8.80 1.42 9.57
N SER A 145 9.74 0.60 10.07
CA SER A 145 9.54 -0.25 11.25
C SER A 145 9.39 0.53 12.54
N LYS A 146 10.01 1.70 12.64
CA LYS A 146 9.95 2.57 13.83
C LYS A 146 8.86 3.64 13.74
N SER A 147 8.23 3.83 12.59
CA SER A 147 7.16 4.81 12.44
C SER A 147 5.89 4.40 13.21
N LYS A 148 5.16 5.39 13.74
CA LYS A 148 3.87 5.20 14.42
C LYS A 148 2.81 4.65 13.49
N ALA A 149 2.79 5.12 12.24
CA ALA A 149 1.95 4.57 11.18
C ALA A 149 2.47 4.92 9.78
N LEU A 150 2.10 4.09 8.80
CA LEU A 150 2.18 4.42 7.37
C LEU A 150 0.92 5.19 6.97
N LEU A 151 1.10 6.37 6.36
CA LEU A 151 -0.01 7.21 5.89
C LEU A 151 -0.21 7.06 4.38
N VAL A 152 -1.46 6.82 3.98
CA VAL A 152 -1.89 6.66 2.59
C VAL A 152 -3.16 7.46 2.34
N ASN A 153 -3.18 8.31 1.30
CA ASN A 153 -4.34 9.15 0.97
C ASN A 153 -4.75 9.05 -0.52
N THR A 154 -4.45 7.92 -1.15
CA THR A 154 -4.65 7.73 -2.59
C THR A 154 -6.11 7.75 -3.01
N VAL A 155 -6.37 8.28 -4.22
CA VAL A 155 -7.71 8.25 -4.85
C VAL A 155 -7.84 7.16 -5.91
N LYS A 156 -6.73 6.48 -6.26
CA LYS A 156 -6.72 5.38 -7.21
C LYS A 156 -5.49 4.50 -7.00
N ASP A 157 -5.70 3.33 -6.47
CA ASP A 157 -4.69 2.27 -6.34
C ASP A 157 -5.34 0.89 -6.26
N ASN A 158 -4.53 -0.13 -6.52
CA ASN A 158 -4.89 -1.51 -6.26
C ASN A 158 -4.24 -1.94 -4.92
N ASN A 159 -3.66 -3.14 -4.85
CA ASN A 159 -2.88 -3.56 -3.70
C ASN A 159 -1.57 -2.77 -3.60
N MET A 160 -1.39 -2.05 -2.52
CA MET A 160 -0.18 -1.27 -2.27
C MET A 160 0.86 -2.12 -1.54
N ILE A 161 2.04 -2.28 -2.13
CA ILE A 161 3.15 -3.04 -1.55
C ILE A 161 3.62 -2.39 -0.24
N SER A 162 3.67 -1.05 -0.18
CA SER A 162 4.07 -0.34 1.03
C SER A 162 3.19 -0.65 2.24
N ILE A 163 1.89 -0.93 2.03
CA ILE A 163 0.98 -1.38 3.10
C ILE A 163 1.38 -2.77 3.58
N VAL A 164 1.67 -3.70 2.65
CA VAL A 164 2.11 -5.06 2.98
C VAL A 164 3.43 -5.02 3.76
N GLU A 165 4.37 -4.18 3.33
CA GLU A 165 5.67 -3.98 3.97
C GLU A 165 5.53 -3.40 5.38
N ALA A 166 4.68 -2.38 5.56
CA ALA A 166 4.43 -1.77 6.86
C ALA A 166 3.85 -2.78 7.87
N ILE A 167 2.84 -3.55 7.46
CA ILE A 167 2.27 -4.60 8.32
C ILE A 167 3.33 -5.66 8.65
N ALA A 168 4.18 -6.03 7.69
CA ALA A 168 5.23 -7.02 7.89
C ALA A 168 6.26 -6.59 8.95
N VAL A 169 6.51 -5.30 9.13
CA VAL A 169 7.40 -4.75 10.17
C VAL A 169 6.66 -4.31 11.43
N GLY A 170 5.37 -4.60 11.55
CA GLY A 170 4.55 -4.24 12.71
C GLY A 170 4.15 -2.77 12.77
N THR A 171 4.07 -2.08 11.62
CA THR A 171 3.67 -0.68 11.56
C THR A 171 2.21 -0.55 11.14
N PRO A 172 1.35 0.08 11.98
CA PRO A 172 -0.05 0.32 11.68
C PRO A 172 -0.26 1.20 10.43
N ILE A 173 -1.46 1.17 9.89
CA ILE A 173 -1.80 1.88 8.65
C ILE A 173 -2.90 2.91 8.90
N VAL A 174 -2.76 4.11 8.34
CA VAL A 174 -3.86 5.06 8.16
C VAL A 174 -4.06 5.28 6.67
N THR A 175 -5.21 4.85 6.14
CA THR A 175 -5.45 4.83 4.70
C THR A 175 -6.87 5.24 4.32
N THR A 176 -7.04 5.68 3.06
CA THR A 176 -8.36 5.71 2.45
C THR A 176 -8.87 4.27 2.22
N ASP A 177 -10.16 4.11 1.94
CA ASP A 177 -10.76 2.81 1.58
C ASP A 177 -10.53 2.40 0.11
N VAL A 178 -9.76 3.19 -0.63
CA VAL A 178 -9.46 2.99 -2.05
C VAL A 178 -8.53 1.81 -2.33
N PRO A 179 -7.39 1.65 -1.62
CA PRO A 179 -6.56 0.47 -1.82
C PRO A 179 -7.30 -0.79 -1.39
N LEU A 180 -7.17 -1.87 -2.16
CA LEU A 180 -7.79 -3.17 -1.85
C LEU A 180 -7.32 -3.74 -0.51
N ASN A 181 -6.10 -3.38 -0.10
CA ASN A 181 -5.56 -3.67 1.23
C ASN A 181 -6.46 -3.12 2.37
N SER A 182 -7.25 -2.06 2.12
CA SER A 182 -8.14 -1.47 3.12
C SER A 182 -9.15 -2.46 3.69
N THR A 183 -9.55 -3.47 2.93
CA THR A 183 -10.48 -4.52 3.37
C THR A 183 -9.95 -5.26 4.59
N TYR A 184 -8.74 -5.82 4.49
CA TYR A 184 -8.18 -6.57 5.61
C TYR A 184 -7.62 -5.67 6.72
N ILE A 185 -7.28 -4.40 6.41
CA ILE A 185 -6.93 -3.42 7.45
C ILE A 185 -8.11 -3.20 8.40
N LYS A 186 -9.33 -3.05 7.87
CA LYS A 186 -10.57 -2.96 8.66
C LYS A 186 -10.88 -4.25 9.39
N GLU A 187 -10.89 -5.37 8.67
CA GLU A 187 -11.28 -6.69 9.17
C GLU A 187 -10.41 -7.14 10.35
N TYR A 188 -9.10 -6.92 10.25
CA TYR A 188 -8.14 -7.36 11.26
C TYR A 188 -7.64 -6.24 12.17
N GLN A 189 -8.24 -5.05 12.10
CA GLN A 189 -7.84 -3.90 12.92
C GLN A 189 -6.33 -3.62 12.86
N LEU A 190 -5.80 -3.48 11.65
CA LEU A 190 -4.37 -3.22 11.43
C LEU A 190 -4.05 -1.71 11.38
N GLY A 191 -5.01 -0.89 11.78
CA GLY A 191 -4.99 0.55 11.71
C GLY A 191 -6.35 1.10 11.28
N VAL A 192 -6.36 2.30 10.71
CA VAL A 192 -7.57 3.01 10.26
C VAL A 192 -7.69 2.96 8.75
N ALA A 193 -8.87 2.59 8.24
CA ALA A 193 -9.21 2.67 6.82
C ALA A 193 -10.62 3.25 6.65
N LYS A 194 -10.72 4.48 6.15
CA LYS A 194 -11.97 5.24 5.97
C LYS A 194 -12.01 5.88 4.59
N LYS A 195 -13.19 6.26 4.11
CA LYS A 195 -13.33 7.01 2.85
C LYS A 195 -12.54 8.33 2.90
N GLN A 196 -12.59 9.00 4.03
CA GLN A 196 -11.79 10.18 4.36
C GLN A 196 -11.35 10.04 5.81
N TRP A 197 -10.06 10.01 6.04
CA TRP A 197 -9.45 10.03 7.35
C TRP A 197 -8.93 11.44 7.67
N ASP A 198 -8.74 11.76 8.93
CA ASP A 198 -8.31 13.07 9.41
C ASP A 198 -7.27 13.00 10.54
N GLU A 199 -6.97 14.12 11.16
CA GLU A 199 -6.02 14.24 12.26
C GLU A 199 -6.41 13.45 13.51
N SER A 200 -7.71 13.25 13.75
CA SER A 200 -8.18 12.43 14.88
C SER A 200 -7.86 10.96 14.68
N ASP A 201 -7.83 10.47 13.43
CA ASP A 201 -7.42 9.12 13.08
C ASP A 201 -5.93 8.89 13.31
N LEU A 202 -5.10 9.92 13.11
CA LEU A 202 -3.68 9.87 13.48
C LEU A 202 -3.51 9.73 15.00
N ASN A 203 -4.31 10.48 15.77
CA ASN A 203 -4.29 10.37 17.21
C ASN A 203 -4.83 9.02 17.71
N ASP A 204 -5.87 8.49 17.08
CA ASP A 204 -6.42 7.15 17.39
C ASP A 204 -5.34 6.07 17.25
N VAL A 205 -4.62 6.04 16.12
CA VAL A 205 -3.55 5.06 15.89
C VAL A 205 -2.42 5.20 16.90
N VAL A 206 -2.11 6.41 17.37
CA VAL A 206 -1.09 6.63 18.39
C VAL A 206 -1.59 6.18 19.78
N SER A 207 -2.82 6.56 20.14
CA SER A 207 -3.42 6.24 21.45
C SER A 207 -3.68 4.75 21.63
N ASN A 208 -4.02 4.03 20.54
CA ASN A 208 -4.28 2.59 20.52
C ASN A 208 -3.14 1.78 19.89
N SER A 209 -1.91 2.31 19.91
CA SER A 209 -0.77 1.78 19.16
C SER A 209 -0.45 0.33 19.52
N GLU A 210 -0.50 -0.06 20.80
CA GLU A 210 -0.21 -1.43 21.24
C GLU A 210 -1.13 -2.45 20.56
N MET A 211 -2.45 -2.18 20.54
CA MET A 211 -3.45 -3.02 19.91
C MET A 211 -3.18 -3.17 18.39
N TYR A 212 -2.95 -2.07 17.70
CA TYR A 212 -2.72 -2.08 16.26
C TYR A 212 -1.41 -2.78 15.89
N ILE A 213 -0.33 -2.56 16.66
CA ILE A 213 0.97 -3.22 16.48
C ILE A 213 0.81 -4.73 16.70
N GLU A 214 0.16 -5.15 17.78
CA GLU A 214 -0.08 -6.56 18.07
C GLU A 214 -0.86 -7.25 16.94
N ASN A 215 -1.90 -6.60 16.43
CA ASN A 215 -2.69 -7.11 15.31
C ASN A 215 -1.84 -7.21 14.03
N CYS A 216 -1.01 -6.21 13.71
CA CYS A 216 -0.05 -6.29 12.60
C CYS A 216 0.92 -7.46 12.79
N MET A 217 1.44 -7.66 13.99
CA MET A 217 2.36 -8.76 14.31
C MET A 217 1.70 -10.14 14.15
N LYS A 218 0.44 -10.28 14.50
CA LYS A 218 -0.34 -11.51 14.27
C LYS A 218 -0.63 -11.72 12.77
N TYR A 219 -1.01 -10.65 12.07
CA TYR A 219 -1.41 -10.72 10.66
C TYR A 219 -0.24 -10.92 9.69
N ARG A 220 0.97 -10.43 10.00
CA ARG A 220 2.13 -10.46 9.10
C ARG A 220 2.46 -11.84 8.53
N TYR A 221 2.22 -12.90 9.30
CA TYR A 221 2.47 -14.28 8.86
C TYR A 221 1.61 -14.68 7.66
N LYS A 222 0.39 -14.15 7.55
CA LYS A 222 -0.49 -14.33 6.38
C LYS A 222 0.06 -13.67 5.12
N LEU A 223 0.98 -12.69 5.27
CA LEU A 223 1.62 -11.97 4.16
C LEU A 223 2.98 -12.58 3.78
N SER A 224 3.41 -13.66 4.40
CA SER A 224 4.72 -14.26 4.12
C SER A 224 4.81 -14.85 2.72
N THR A 225 5.98 -14.71 2.08
CA THR A 225 6.27 -15.36 0.80
C THR A 225 6.09 -16.88 0.89
N LYS A 226 6.44 -17.49 2.03
CA LYS A 226 6.26 -18.93 2.28
C LYS A 226 4.79 -19.32 2.12
N GLN A 227 3.88 -18.62 2.78
CA GLN A 227 2.45 -18.91 2.69
C GLN A 227 1.89 -18.66 1.29
N ARG A 228 2.41 -17.63 0.57
CA ARG A 228 2.01 -17.42 -0.83
C ARG A 228 2.46 -18.56 -1.74
N VAL A 229 3.66 -19.08 -1.54
CA VAL A 229 4.15 -20.26 -2.29
C VAL A 229 3.25 -21.48 -2.02
N GLU A 230 2.87 -21.76 -0.78
CA GLU A 230 1.94 -22.82 -0.43
C GLU A 230 0.61 -22.68 -1.18
N GLN A 231 0.01 -21.48 -1.20
CA GLN A 231 -1.20 -21.19 -1.96
C GLN A 231 -1.01 -21.42 -3.48
N PHE A 232 0.14 -21.04 -4.06
CA PHE A 232 0.44 -21.32 -5.46
C PHE A 232 0.54 -22.82 -5.76
N LEU A 233 1.14 -23.58 -4.85
CA LEU A 233 1.28 -25.03 -5.00
C LEU A 233 -0.08 -25.74 -4.91
N GLU A 234 -1.01 -25.25 -4.08
CA GLU A 234 -2.38 -25.77 -3.99
C GLU A 234 -3.17 -25.54 -5.30
N VAL A 235 -3.03 -24.38 -5.92
CA VAL A 235 -3.65 -24.09 -7.24
C VAL A 235 -3.12 -25.04 -8.33
N LYS A 236 -1.88 -25.52 -8.19
CA LYS A 236 -1.24 -26.40 -9.19
C LYS A 236 -1.76 -27.85 -9.13
N LYS A 237 -2.27 -28.29 -7.99
CA LYS A 237 -2.93 -29.60 -7.83
C LYS A 237 -4.32 -29.59 -8.48
#